data_fae089c1713f5977a488390a7daaac76
#
_entry.id   fae089c1713f5977a488390a7daaac76
#
_cell.length_a   1.000
_cell.length_b   1.000
_cell.length_c   1.000
_cell.angle_alpha   90.00
_cell.angle_beta   90.00
_cell.angle_gamma   90.00
#
_symmetry.space_group_name_H-M   'P 1'
#
loop_
_entity.id
_entity.type
_entity.pdbx_description
1 polymer ?
#
loop_
_entity_poly.entity_id
_entity_poly.type
_entity_poly.pdbx_seq_one_letter_code
_entity_poly.pdbx_strand_id
1 'polypeptide(L)'
;MFRAIQNGVEILKQLEGVNDNVSAKMAALQRYVQRTISNIQNPSNCSAAPKVFCRLNNPYGLAAAVHDLLSCFVAALRTGRTLILDSTKWKYAPGQDWVKSFLPVTGSACASVRTPDKGAEIYMFPG
;
A
#
# COMPACT_ATOMS: atom_id res chain seq x y z
N MET A 1 1.49 -8.22 -13.45
CA MET A 1 0.42 -7.54 -12.70
C MET A 1 -0.03 -8.32 -11.48
N PHE A 2 -0.47 -9.54 -11.64
CA PHE A 2 -0.90 -10.39 -10.52
C PHE A 2 0.20 -11.27 -9.93
N ARG A 3 1.46 -11.06 -10.31
CA ARG A 3 2.56 -11.94 -9.92
C ARG A 3 2.71 -12.06 -8.40
N ALA A 4 2.58 -10.95 -7.66
CA ALA A 4 2.69 -10.96 -6.21
C ALA A 4 1.57 -11.79 -5.56
N ILE A 5 0.33 -11.66 -6.05
CA ILE A 5 -0.82 -12.43 -5.57
C ILE A 5 -0.68 -13.90 -5.96
N GLN A 6 -0.25 -14.19 -7.19
CA GLN A 6 -0.02 -15.55 -7.66
C GLN A 6 1.07 -16.25 -6.85
N ASN A 7 2.17 -15.56 -6.54
CA ASN A 7 3.23 -16.11 -5.69
C ASN A 7 2.72 -16.42 -4.28
N GLY A 8 1.85 -15.59 -3.71
CA GLY A 8 1.21 -15.85 -2.43
C GLY A 8 0.34 -17.11 -2.44
N VAL A 9 -0.45 -17.28 -3.49
CA VAL A 9 -1.27 -18.48 -3.69
C VAL A 9 -0.40 -19.72 -3.85
N GLU A 10 0.71 -19.62 -4.58
CA GLU A 10 1.65 -20.73 -4.76
C GLU A 10 2.29 -21.16 -3.44
N ILE A 11 2.67 -20.21 -2.58
CA ILE A 11 3.19 -20.50 -1.24
C ILE A 11 2.15 -21.25 -0.40
N LEU A 12 0.89 -20.82 -0.45
CA LEU A 12 -0.19 -21.53 0.26
C LEU A 12 -0.36 -22.96 -0.23
N LYS A 13 -0.31 -23.20 -1.53
CA LYS A 13 -0.39 -24.54 -2.11
C LYS A 13 0.77 -25.45 -1.65
N GLN A 14 1.97 -24.92 -1.59
CA GLN A 14 3.12 -25.65 -1.08
C GLN A 14 2.96 -26.05 0.39
N LEU A 15 2.35 -25.20 1.19
CA LEU A 15 2.12 -25.45 2.61
C LEU A 15 1.00 -26.45 2.87
N GLU A 16 0.03 -26.60 1.99
CA GLU A 16 -1.08 -27.57 2.13
C GLU A 16 -0.60 -29.03 2.30
N GLY A 17 0.49 -29.39 1.62
CA GLY A 17 1.05 -30.73 1.72
C GLY A 17 1.93 -30.99 2.94
N VAL A 18 2.26 -29.96 3.72
CA VAL A 18 3.23 -30.03 4.82
C VAL A 18 2.56 -30.11 6.18
N ASN A 19 1.51 -29.33 6.41
CA ASN A 19 0.84 -29.28 7.70
C ASN A 19 -0.56 -28.66 7.57
N ASP A 20 -1.56 -29.32 8.17
CA ASP A 20 -2.93 -28.81 8.25
C ASP A 20 -3.10 -27.66 9.24
N ASN A 21 -2.01 -27.15 9.82
CA ASN A 21 -2.06 -26.08 10.79
C ASN A 21 -2.37 -24.72 10.10
N VAL A 22 -3.60 -24.26 10.26
CA VAL A 22 -4.07 -22.97 9.73
C VAL A 22 -3.22 -21.81 10.20
N SER A 23 -2.76 -21.84 11.46
CA SER A 23 -1.92 -20.77 12.03
C SER A 23 -0.58 -20.65 11.31
N ALA A 24 0.05 -21.77 10.93
CA ALA A 24 1.30 -21.78 10.18
C ALA A 24 1.10 -21.19 8.77
N LYS A 25 0.03 -21.57 8.09
CA LYS A 25 -0.34 -21.04 6.78
C LYS A 25 -0.62 -19.54 6.83
N MET A 26 -1.36 -19.08 7.82
CA MET A 26 -1.65 -17.66 8.00
C MET A 26 -0.39 -16.86 8.31
N ALA A 27 0.51 -17.37 9.16
CA ALA A 27 1.77 -16.72 9.46
C ALA A 27 2.67 -16.60 8.21
N ALA A 28 2.71 -17.64 7.37
CA ALA A 28 3.46 -17.61 6.12
C ALA A 28 2.89 -16.59 5.13
N LEU A 29 1.57 -16.53 4.99
CA LEU A 29 0.90 -15.54 4.16
C LEU A 29 1.17 -14.11 4.66
N GLN A 30 1.07 -13.90 5.96
CA GLN A 30 1.34 -12.60 6.57
C GLN A 30 2.77 -12.14 6.28
N ARG A 31 3.76 -13.01 6.46
CA ARG A 31 5.16 -12.70 6.15
C ARG A 31 5.35 -12.35 4.67
N TYR A 32 4.69 -13.11 3.79
CA TYR A 32 4.76 -12.87 2.35
C TYR A 32 4.18 -11.49 1.99
N VAL A 33 3.00 -11.16 2.51
CA VAL A 33 2.33 -9.87 2.26
C VAL A 33 3.19 -8.72 2.79
N GLN A 34 3.69 -8.83 4.01
CA GLN A 34 4.55 -7.80 4.61
C GLN A 34 5.82 -7.58 3.80
N ARG A 35 6.46 -8.64 3.36
CA ARG A 35 7.66 -8.55 2.52
C ARG A 35 7.37 -7.91 1.18
N THR A 36 6.26 -8.29 0.54
CA THR A 36 5.85 -7.74 -0.75
C THR A 36 5.57 -6.24 -0.64
N ILE A 37 4.81 -5.82 0.38
CA ILE A 37 4.53 -4.40 0.65
C ILE A 37 5.83 -3.65 0.91
N SER A 38 6.70 -4.18 1.77
CA SER A 38 7.97 -3.54 2.09
C SER A 38 8.84 -3.34 0.86
N ASN A 39 8.94 -4.33 -0.01
CA ASN A 39 9.73 -4.23 -1.23
C ASN A 39 9.16 -3.20 -2.21
N ILE A 40 7.85 -3.17 -2.38
CA ILE A 40 7.19 -2.20 -3.27
C ILE A 40 7.30 -0.78 -2.71
N GLN A 41 7.15 -0.61 -1.41
CA GLN A 41 7.19 0.70 -0.77
C GLN A 41 8.60 1.27 -0.56
N ASN A 42 9.64 0.44 -0.73
CA ASN A 42 11.04 0.86 -0.58
C ASN A 42 11.86 0.54 -1.84
N PRO A 43 11.54 1.17 -2.98
CA PRO A 43 12.33 0.97 -4.20
C PRO A 43 13.73 1.54 -4.01
N SER A 44 14.72 0.93 -4.67
CA SER A 44 16.11 1.41 -4.64
C SER A 44 16.27 2.78 -5.28
N ASN A 45 15.46 3.08 -6.30
CA ASN A 45 15.43 4.38 -6.96
C ASN A 45 13.98 4.84 -7.13
N CYS A 46 13.53 5.76 -6.27
CA CYS A 46 12.18 6.28 -6.31
C CYS A 46 11.87 7.03 -7.62
N SER A 47 12.83 7.75 -8.17
CA SER A 47 12.63 8.50 -9.42
C SER A 47 12.25 7.60 -10.58
N ALA A 48 12.84 6.40 -10.65
CA ALA A 48 12.59 5.44 -11.72
C ALA A 48 11.41 4.51 -11.42
N ALA A 49 11.01 4.35 -10.16
CA ALA A 49 9.95 3.45 -9.78
C ALA A 49 8.58 3.95 -10.25
N PRO A 50 7.75 3.08 -10.82
CA PRO A 50 6.36 3.45 -11.12
C PRO A 50 5.59 3.69 -9.82
N LYS A 51 4.70 4.67 -9.84
CA LYS A 51 4.01 5.14 -8.62
C LYS A 51 2.50 5.19 -8.82
N VAL A 52 1.80 5.03 -7.71
CA VAL A 52 0.37 5.31 -7.55
C VAL A 52 0.23 6.42 -6.52
N PHE A 53 -0.41 7.52 -6.88
CA PHE A 53 -0.70 8.60 -5.95
C PHE A 53 -2.11 8.45 -5.42
N CYS A 54 -2.23 8.36 -4.10
CA CYS A 54 -3.50 8.24 -3.41
C CYS A 54 -3.75 9.50 -2.58
N ARG A 55 -4.82 10.22 -2.91
CA ARG A 55 -5.24 11.38 -2.12
C ARG A 55 -6.27 10.98 -1.10
N LEU A 56 -5.95 11.26 0.14
CA LEU A 56 -6.82 10.99 1.27
C LEU A 56 -7.54 12.30 1.63
N ASN A 57 -8.76 12.47 1.12
CA ASN A 57 -9.56 13.66 1.37
C ASN A 57 -10.99 13.35 1.82
N ASN A 58 -11.24 12.12 2.23
CA ASN A 58 -12.55 11.65 2.67
C ASN A 58 -12.94 12.34 3.98
N PRO A 59 -14.11 13.01 4.07
CA PRO A 59 -14.54 13.71 5.28
C PRO A 59 -15.27 12.82 6.29
N TYR A 60 -15.45 11.53 6.01
CA TYR A 60 -16.33 10.66 6.80
C TYR A 60 -15.67 10.00 8.01
N GLY A 61 -14.41 10.29 8.29
CA GLY A 61 -13.70 9.83 9.47
C GLY A 61 -12.64 8.79 9.22
N LEU A 62 -12.08 8.26 10.31
CA LEU A 62 -10.92 7.38 10.26
C LEU A 62 -11.19 6.06 9.53
N ALA A 63 -12.31 5.41 9.82
CA ALA A 63 -12.63 4.12 9.21
C ALA A 63 -12.75 4.23 7.68
N ALA A 64 -13.40 5.29 7.20
CA ALA A 64 -13.51 5.56 5.76
C ALA A 64 -12.13 5.86 5.15
N ALA A 65 -11.28 6.60 5.83
CA ALA A 65 -9.92 6.89 5.39
C ALA A 65 -9.06 5.62 5.28
N VAL A 66 -9.15 4.73 6.25
CA VAL A 66 -8.45 3.43 6.22
C VAL A 66 -8.95 2.57 5.07
N HIS A 67 -10.25 2.55 4.82
CA HIS A 67 -10.83 1.82 3.68
C HIS A 67 -10.29 2.34 2.34
N ASP A 68 -10.24 3.65 2.16
CA ASP A 68 -9.70 4.27 0.95
C ASP A 68 -8.21 3.94 0.79
N LEU A 69 -7.45 4.00 1.87
CA LEU A 69 -6.02 3.65 1.87
C LEU A 69 -5.79 2.19 1.48
N LEU A 70 -6.59 1.27 2.01
CA LEU A 70 -6.51 -0.15 1.65
C LEU A 70 -6.82 -0.37 0.17
N SER A 71 -7.81 0.33 -0.38
CA SER A 71 -8.12 0.27 -1.81
C SER A 71 -6.94 0.75 -2.67
N CYS A 72 -6.25 1.81 -2.25
CA CYS A 72 -5.04 2.27 -2.90
C CYS A 72 -3.91 1.23 -2.83
N PHE A 73 -3.74 0.56 -1.70
CA PHE A 73 -2.76 -0.51 -1.57
C PHE A 73 -3.07 -1.69 -2.49
N VAL A 74 -4.32 -2.08 -2.62
CA VAL A 74 -4.72 -3.13 -3.56
C VAL A 74 -4.35 -2.73 -4.99
N ALA A 75 -4.61 -1.50 -5.39
CA ALA A 75 -4.23 -0.99 -6.71
C ALA A 75 -2.71 -1.00 -6.89
N ALA A 76 -1.95 -0.57 -5.90
CA ALA A 76 -0.49 -0.56 -5.93
C ALA A 76 0.08 -1.98 -6.06
N LEU A 77 -0.42 -2.93 -5.27
CA LEU A 77 0.00 -4.33 -5.33
C LEU A 77 -0.31 -4.96 -6.69
N ARG A 78 -1.50 -4.71 -7.23
CA ARG A 78 -1.92 -5.26 -8.52
C ARG A 78 -1.11 -4.73 -9.69
N THR A 79 -0.63 -3.51 -9.61
CA THR A 79 0.11 -2.85 -10.68
C THR A 79 1.63 -2.85 -10.47
N GLY A 80 2.11 -3.35 -9.33
CA GLY A 80 3.53 -3.33 -8.99
C GLY A 80 4.08 -1.91 -8.81
N ARG A 81 3.26 -0.99 -8.30
CA ARG A 81 3.61 0.43 -8.15
C ARG A 81 3.82 0.80 -6.69
N THR A 82 4.73 1.73 -6.44
CA THR A 82 4.93 2.31 -5.11
C THR A 82 3.78 3.25 -4.79
N LEU A 83 3.15 3.07 -3.64
CA LEU A 83 2.08 3.95 -3.17
C LEU A 83 2.67 5.21 -2.54
N ILE A 84 2.26 6.36 -3.04
CA ILE A 84 2.54 7.67 -2.46
C ILE A 84 1.23 8.22 -1.88
N LEU A 85 1.20 8.41 -0.58
CA LEU A 85 0.03 8.93 0.11
C LEU A 85 0.10 10.46 0.21
N ASP A 86 -0.91 11.13 -0.31
CA ASP A 86 -1.15 12.56 -0.09
C ASP A 86 -2.32 12.72 0.87
N SER A 87 -2.02 13.00 2.13
CA SER A 87 -2.98 13.21 3.20
C SER A 87 -3.05 14.66 3.66
N THR A 88 -2.50 15.60 2.91
CA THR A 88 -2.45 17.03 3.27
C THR A 88 -3.82 17.67 3.38
N LYS A 89 -4.81 17.15 2.65
CA LYS A 89 -6.19 17.61 2.67
C LYS A 89 -7.13 16.71 3.47
N TRP A 90 -6.57 15.83 4.29
CA TRP A 90 -7.36 14.92 5.10
C TRP A 90 -8.16 15.69 6.16
N LYS A 91 -9.48 15.59 6.06
CA LYS A 91 -10.40 16.42 6.86
C LYS A 91 -10.76 15.84 8.22
N TYR A 92 -10.42 14.58 8.47
CA TYR A 92 -10.69 13.95 9.75
C TYR A 92 -9.99 14.67 10.91
N ALA A 93 -8.77 15.10 10.68
CA ALA A 93 -8.00 15.89 11.64
C ALA A 93 -7.50 17.17 10.94
N PRO A 94 -8.28 18.24 10.92
CA PRO A 94 -7.92 19.47 10.23
C PRO A 94 -6.55 19.99 10.65
N GLY A 95 -5.72 20.34 9.68
CA GLY A 95 -4.34 20.80 9.93
C GLY A 95 -3.37 19.68 10.29
N GLN A 96 -3.82 18.43 10.32
CA GLN A 96 -2.97 17.27 10.57
C GLN A 96 -2.92 16.38 9.35
N ASP A 97 -1.71 15.97 9.03
CA ASP A 97 -1.41 14.99 8.02
C ASP A 97 -1.39 13.58 8.67
N TRP A 98 -1.60 12.52 7.89
CA TRP A 98 -1.50 11.13 8.33
C TRP A 98 -0.21 10.86 9.12
N VAL A 99 0.91 11.35 8.60
CA VAL A 99 2.24 11.13 9.18
C VAL A 99 2.43 11.75 10.57
N LYS A 100 1.55 12.65 10.97
CA LYS A 100 1.60 13.26 12.32
C LYS A 100 0.96 12.37 13.39
N SER A 101 0.08 11.47 12.99
CA SER A 101 -0.66 10.59 13.90
C SER A 101 -0.30 9.11 13.73
N PHE A 102 0.19 8.73 12.56
CA PHE A 102 0.49 7.34 12.21
C PHE A 102 1.85 7.23 11.55
N LEU A 103 2.38 6.01 11.53
CA LEU A 103 3.64 5.71 10.83
C LEU A 103 3.50 6.02 9.33
N PRO A 104 4.58 6.47 8.69
CA PRO A 104 4.57 6.73 7.25
C PRO A 104 4.22 5.47 6.46
N VAL A 105 3.32 5.63 5.50
CA VAL A 105 2.94 4.56 4.56
C VAL A 105 4.00 4.41 3.47
N THR A 106 4.54 5.53 3.01
CA THR A 106 5.58 5.58 1.98
C THR A 106 6.96 5.40 2.62
N GLY A 107 7.78 4.52 2.04
CA GLY A 107 9.14 4.30 2.52
C GLY A 107 10.04 5.53 2.37
N SER A 108 11.17 5.53 3.07
CA SER A 108 12.08 6.67 3.15
C SER A 108 12.63 7.13 1.79
N ALA A 109 12.82 6.20 0.85
CA ALA A 109 13.30 6.52 -0.50
C ALA A 109 12.36 7.46 -1.28
N CYS A 110 11.06 7.38 -1.01
CA CYS A 110 10.03 8.18 -1.67
C CYS A 110 9.38 9.21 -0.75
N ALA A 111 9.89 9.42 0.46
CA ALA A 111 9.28 10.28 1.47
C ALA A 111 9.17 11.75 1.04
N SER A 112 10.05 12.22 0.15
CA SER A 112 10.04 13.59 -0.37
C SER A 112 9.14 13.79 -1.58
N VAL A 113 8.63 12.72 -2.19
CA VAL A 113 7.76 12.81 -3.38
C VAL A 113 6.39 13.33 -2.97
N ARG A 114 5.96 14.44 -3.54
CA ARG A 114 4.71 15.11 -3.19
C ARG A 114 3.77 15.29 -4.38
N THR A 115 4.29 15.29 -5.60
CA THR A 115 3.52 15.55 -6.82
C THR A 115 3.64 14.40 -7.79
N PRO A 116 2.55 14.11 -8.54
CA PRO A 116 2.59 13.06 -9.56
C PRO A 116 3.55 13.41 -10.68
N ASP A 117 4.34 12.45 -11.11
CA ASP A 117 5.12 12.55 -12.34
C ASP A 117 4.21 12.38 -13.57
N LYS A 118 4.69 12.79 -14.74
CA LYS A 118 4.00 12.51 -15.99
C LYS A 118 3.76 11.01 -16.16
N GLY A 119 2.51 10.64 -16.41
CA GLY A 119 2.12 9.24 -16.59
C GLY A 119 1.89 8.46 -15.29
N ALA A 120 1.98 9.10 -14.14
CA ALA A 120 1.62 8.45 -12.87
C ALA A 120 0.11 8.21 -12.81
N GLU A 121 -0.29 7.06 -12.29
CA GLU A 121 -1.70 6.80 -11.99
C GLU A 121 -2.09 7.52 -10.70
N ILE A 122 -3.23 8.18 -10.73
CA ILE A 122 -3.75 8.93 -9.60
C ILE A 122 -5.09 8.32 -9.20
N TYR A 123 -5.17 7.89 -7.94
CA TYR A 123 -6.41 7.42 -7.35
C TYR A 123 -6.94 8.48 -6.39
N MET A 124 -8.14 8.96 -6.68
CA MET A 124 -8.88 9.88 -5.82
C MET A 124 -10.22 9.24 -5.48
N PHE A 125 -10.53 9.22 -4.21
CA PHE A 125 -11.83 8.78 -3.74
C PHE A 125 -12.70 9.99 -3.47
N PRO A 126 -13.86 10.11 -4.11
CA PRO A 126 -14.78 11.20 -3.83
C PRO A 126 -15.23 11.12 -2.38
N GLY A 127 -15.06 12.22 -1.68
CA GLY A 127 -15.44 12.33 -0.27
C GLY A 127 -16.77 13.03 -0.07
#